data_4ec713bf77414f2652589feaa0142a5f
#
_entry.id   4ec713bf77414f2652589feaa0142a5f
#
_cell.length_a   1.000
_cell.length_b   1.000
_cell.length_c   1.000
_cell.angle_alpha   90.00
_cell.angle_beta   90.00
_cell.angle_gamma   90.00
#
_symmetry.space_group_name_H-M   'P 1'
#
loop_
_entity.id
_entity.type
_entity.pdbx_description
1 polymer ?
#
loop_
_entity_poly.entity_id
_entity_poly.type
_entity_poly.pdbx_seq_one_letter_code
_entity_poly.pdbx_strand_id
1 'polypeptide(L)'
;MPALNVLSNLFTTIFNNEARRKRECIVIPASKFASEVLRVMQKHRYIGEFEQIDDGRAGKFRIQLLAKINKCGIVTPRFSVKKNGYFGWERQFLPAYTMGILLVSTSKGIMSHHEAQAQNLGGVLVGYIY
;
A
#
# COMPACT_ATOMS: atom_id res chain seq x y z
N MET A 1 -16.02 5.85 -5.45
CA MET A 1 -15.63 5.99 -4.05
C MET A 1 -14.31 6.75 -3.97
N PRO A 2 -14.28 7.92 -3.28
CA PRO A 2 -13.08 8.76 -3.25
C PRO A 2 -11.82 8.05 -2.73
N ALA A 3 -11.95 7.29 -1.64
CA ALA A 3 -10.79 6.60 -1.07
C ALA A 3 -10.21 5.55 -2.01
N LEU A 4 -11.06 4.82 -2.73
CA LEU A 4 -10.63 3.82 -3.69
C LEU A 4 -9.91 4.46 -4.86
N ASN A 5 -10.45 5.57 -5.38
CA ASN A 5 -9.83 6.28 -6.49
C ASN A 5 -8.48 6.88 -6.11
N VAL A 6 -8.36 7.40 -4.89
CA VAL A 6 -7.10 7.95 -4.38
C VAL A 6 -6.04 6.86 -4.29
N LEU A 7 -6.39 5.69 -3.74
CA LEU A 7 -5.45 4.58 -3.63
C LEU A 7 -5.06 4.00 -4.98
N SER A 8 -6.02 3.87 -5.89
CA SER A 8 -5.73 3.41 -7.24
C SER A 8 -4.72 4.32 -7.92
N ASN A 9 -4.92 5.63 -7.81
CA ASN A 9 -4.01 6.62 -8.36
C ASN A 9 -2.63 6.54 -7.70
N LEU A 10 -2.60 6.37 -6.38
CA LEU A 10 -1.35 6.23 -5.62
C LEU A 10 -0.53 5.05 -6.14
N PHE A 11 -1.12 3.86 -6.19
CA PHE A 11 -0.42 2.65 -6.63
C PHE A 11 -0.02 2.73 -8.10
N THR A 12 -0.88 3.26 -8.96
CA THR A 12 -0.58 3.41 -10.38
C THR A 12 0.61 4.36 -10.58
N THR A 13 0.61 5.49 -9.88
CA THR A 13 1.70 6.47 -9.97
C THR A 13 3.01 5.87 -9.49
N ILE A 14 3.00 5.19 -8.36
CA ILE A 14 4.20 4.53 -7.82
C ILE A 14 4.71 3.47 -8.79
N PHE A 15 3.83 2.61 -9.29
CA PHE A 15 4.20 1.53 -10.20
C PHE A 15 4.82 2.08 -11.48
N ASN A 16 4.19 3.09 -12.09
CA ASN A 16 4.68 3.67 -13.33
C ASN A 16 6.04 4.35 -13.16
N ASN A 17 6.24 5.06 -12.07
CA ASN A 17 7.53 5.72 -11.82
C ASN A 17 8.63 4.72 -11.47
N GLU A 18 8.32 3.65 -10.75
CA GLU A 18 9.28 2.58 -10.51
C GLU A 18 9.68 1.88 -11.81
N ALA A 19 8.72 1.61 -12.70
CA ALA A 19 8.99 1.00 -13.99
C ALA A 19 9.89 1.88 -14.87
N ARG A 20 9.79 3.19 -14.71
CA ARG A 20 10.63 4.17 -15.42
C ARG A 20 11.95 4.45 -14.70
N ARG A 21 12.22 3.77 -13.61
CA ARG A 21 13.45 3.90 -12.81
C ARG A 21 13.64 5.32 -12.25
N LYS A 22 12.56 6.02 -11.94
CA LYS A 22 12.64 7.34 -11.30
C LYS A 22 12.96 7.17 -9.83
N ARG A 23 13.64 8.17 -9.25
CA ARG A 23 14.04 8.15 -7.83
C ARG A 23 12.97 8.68 -6.90
N GLU A 24 12.02 9.44 -7.42
CA GLU A 24 10.92 9.99 -6.63
C GLU A 24 9.68 10.17 -7.49
N CYS A 25 8.54 10.25 -6.83
CA CYS A 25 7.29 10.56 -7.50
C CYS A 25 6.43 11.46 -6.62
N ILE A 26 5.45 12.10 -7.25
CA ILE A 26 4.50 12.97 -6.56
C ILE A 26 3.10 12.43 -6.81
N VAL A 27 2.35 12.29 -5.73
CA VAL A 27 0.97 11.77 -5.76
C VAL A 27 0.02 12.84 -5.23
N ILE A 28 -1.04 13.12 -5.97
CA ILE A 28 -2.08 14.09 -5.65
C ILE A 28 -3.43 13.37 -5.74
N PRO A 29 -4.37 13.60 -4.82
CA PRO A 29 -4.30 14.39 -3.61
C PRO A 29 -3.72 13.63 -2.43
N ALA A 30 -3.26 14.34 -1.40
CA ALA A 30 -2.86 13.72 -0.16
C ALA A 30 -4.09 13.36 0.68
N SER A 31 -4.05 12.23 1.37
CA SER A 31 -5.11 11.83 2.28
C SER A 31 -4.51 11.09 3.48
N LYS A 32 -5.25 11.06 4.58
CA LYS A 32 -4.81 10.34 5.78
C LYS A 32 -4.66 8.85 5.50
N PHE A 33 -5.61 8.28 4.76
CA PHE A 33 -5.59 6.85 4.43
C PHE A 33 -4.37 6.50 3.57
N ALA A 34 -4.07 7.32 2.55
CA ALA A 34 -2.89 7.13 1.72
C ALA A 34 -1.61 7.29 2.54
N SER A 35 -1.57 8.22 3.50
CA SER A 35 -0.44 8.38 4.40
C SER A 35 -0.17 7.12 5.22
N GLU A 36 -1.21 6.48 5.72
CA GLU A 36 -1.08 5.23 6.47
C GLU A 36 -0.55 4.10 5.59
N VAL A 37 -1.03 4.00 4.36
CA VAL A 37 -0.54 3.01 3.39
C VAL A 37 0.95 3.24 3.10
N LEU A 38 1.34 4.48 2.86
CA LEU A 38 2.75 4.82 2.61
C LEU A 38 3.63 4.50 3.80
N ARG A 39 3.13 4.70 5.02
CA ARG A 39 3.89 4.38 6.23
C ARG A 39 4.17 2.88 6.33
N VAL A 40 3.20 2.04 5.99
CA VAL A 40 3.41 0.59 5.98
C VAL A 40 4.43 0.20 4.91
N MET A 41 4.33 0.79 3.71
CA MET A 41 5.30 0.54 2.64
C MET A 41 6.72 0.95 3.05
N GLN A 42 6.86 2.09 3.73
CA GLN A 42 8.14 2.55 4.24
C GLN A 42 8.70 1.61 5.30
N LYS A 43 7.86 1.13 6.21
CA LYS A 43 8.25 0.20 7.26
C LYS A 43 8.82 -1.10 6.69
N HIS A 44 8.28 -1.57 5.57
CA HIS A 44 8.75 -2.77 4.89
C HIS A 44 9.81 -2.48 3.83
N ARG A 45 10.30 -1.24 3.77
CA ARG A 45 11.41 -0.80 2.90
C ARG A 45 11.12 -0.91 1.41
N TYR A 46 9.86 -0.79 1.03
CA TYR A 46 9.50 -0.70 -0.39
C TYR A 46 9.68 0.71 -0.93
N ILE A 47 9.50 1.71 -0.07
CA ILE A 47 9.76 3.11 -0.41
C ILE A 47 10.71 3.71 0.64
N GLY A 48 11.36 4.81 0.29
CA GLY A 48 12.18 5.57 1.22
C GLY A 48 11.31 6.54 2.02
N GLU A 49 11.82 7.73 2.25
CA GLU A 49 11.08 8.75 2.97
C GLU A 49 9.99 9.34 2.10
N PHE A 50 8.90 9.75 2.71
CA PHE A 50 7.86 10.50 2.04
C PHE A 50 7.46 11.68 2.90
N GLU A 51 6.99 12.74 2.25
CA GLU A 51 6.54 13.94 2.94
C GLU A 51 5.24 14.43 2.34
N GLN A 52 4.42 15.03 3.16
CA GLN A 52 3.20 15.69 2.71
C GLN A 52 3.49 17.18 2.51
N ILE A 53 3.24 17.66 1.30
CA ILE A 53 3.46 19.04 0.94
C ILE A 53 2.09 19.73 0.87
N ASP A 54 1.93 20.80 1.63
CA ASP A 54 0.72 21.61 1.60
C ASP A 54 0.84 22.61 0.45
N ASP A 55 -0.04 22.46 -0.54
CA ASP A 55 -0.08 23.34 -1.72
C ASP A 55 -1.27 24.30 -1.69
N GLY A 56 -1.90 24.45 -0.52
CA GLY A 56 -3.09 25.28 -0.37
C GLY A 56 -4.39 24.63 -0.84
N ARG A 57 -4.33 23.37 -1.26
CA ARG A 57 -5.48 22.59 -1.68
C ARG A 57 -5.55 21.30 -0.84
N ALA A 58 -5.76 20.16 -1.50
CA ALA A 58 -5.78 18.87 -0.82
C ALA A 58 -4.39 18.40 -0.35
N GLY A 59 -3.32 19.02 -0.86
CA GLY A 59 -1.96 18.60 -0.58
C GLY A 59 -1.47 17.52 -1.52
N LYS A 60 -0.20 17.19 -1.41
CA LYS A 60 0.41 16.13 -2.22
C LYS A 60 1.48 15.42 -1.42
N PHE A 61 1.81 14.19 -1.83
CA PHE A 61 2.91 13.42 -1.29
C PHE A 61 4.09 13.42 -2.24
N ARG A 62 5.28 13.67 -1.70
CA ARG A 62 6.53 13.45 -2.40
C ARG A 62 7.14 12.19 -1.82
N ILE A 63 7.33 11.18 -2.65
CA ILE A 63 7.71 9.84 -2.23
C ILE A 63 9.05 9.47 -2.85
N GLN A 64 10.00 9.05 -2.02
CA GLN A 64 11.28 8.57 -2.49
C GLN A 64 11.18 7.09 -2.87
N LEU A 65 11.58 6.76 -4.09
CA LEU A 65 11.54 5.39 -4.61
C LEU A 65 12.91 4.73 -4.47
N LEU A 66 12.92 3.47 -4.06
CA LEU A 66 14.15 2.72 -3.79
C LEU A 66 14.44 1.62 -4.81
N ALA A 67 13.67 1.56 -5.91
CA ALA A 67 13.78 0.49 -6.91
C ALA A 67 13.55 -0.90 -6.32
N LYS A 68 12.70 -1.00 -5.30
CA LYS A 68 12.39 -2.25 -4.61
C LYS A 68 11.04 -2.85 -5.01
N ILE A 69 10.20 -2.09 -5.70
CA ILE A 69 8.86 -2.53 -6.05
C ILE A 69 8.85 -3.17 -7.43
N ASN A 70 8.46 -4.43 -7.50
CA ASN A 70 8.26 -5.12 -8.77
C ASN A 70 6.86 -4.89 -9.30
N LYS A 71 5.87 -5.00 -8.40
CA LYS A 71 4.49 -4.75 -8.75
C LYS A 71 3.70 -4.35 -7.51
N CYS A 72 2.75 -3.46 -7.67
CA CYS A 72 1.81 -3.09 -6.62
C CYS A 72 0.46 -2.76 -7.25
N GLY A 73 -0.59 -2.86 -6.45
CA GLY A 73 -1.93 -2.55 -6.91
C GLY A 73 -2.93 -2.62 -5.79
N ILE A 74 -4.14 -2.16 -6.08
CA ILE A 74 -5.25 -2.28 -5.14
C ILE A 74 -5.99 -3.59 -5.37
N VAL A 75 -6.67 -4.05 -4.33
CA VAL A 75 -7.58 -5.20 -4.42
C VAL A 75 -9.00 -4.68 -4.58
N THR A 76 -9.61 -4.98 -5.73
CA THR A 76 -10.99 -4.60 -6.04
C THR A 76 -11.77 -5.80 -6.53
N PRO A 77 -13.05 -5.98 -6.08
CA PRO A 77 -13.66 -5.27 -4.96
C PRO A 77 -12.93 -5.55 -3.65
N ARG A 78 -13.21 -4.77 -2.60
CA ARG A 78 -12.60 -5.02 -1.30
C ARG A 78 -13.17 -6.27 -0.68
N PHE A 79 -12.30 -7.13 -0.19
CA PHE A 79 -12.68 -8.39 0.44
C PHE A 79 -12.36 -8.36 1.93
N SER A 80 -13.31 -8.84 2.75
CA SER A 80 -13.06 -9.07 4.16
C SER A 80 -12.28 -10.35 4.35
N VAL A 81 -11.30 -10.34 5.24
CA VAL A 81 -10.46 -11.49 5.53
C VAL A 81 -10.48 -11.79 7.03
N LYS A 82 -10.74 -13.05 7.36
CA LYS A 82 -10.66 -13.50 8.75
C LYS A 82 -9.20 -13.68 9.15
N LYS A 83 -8.94 -13.67 10.47
CA LYS A 83 -7.58 -13.79 11.00
C LYS A 83 -6.81 -15.02 10.49
N ASN A 84 -7.52 -16.07 10.07
CA ASN A 84 -6.91 -17.31 9.55
C ASN A 84 -7.00 -17.42 8.02
N GLY A 85 -7.50 -16.40 7.33
CA GLY A 85 -7.79 -16.46 5.90
C GLY A 85 -6.73 -15.87 4.98
N TYR A 86 -5.61 -15.39 5.51
CA TYR A 86 -4.62 -14.68 4.70
C TYR A 86 -3.86 -15.56 3.73
N PHE A 87 -3.69 -16.83 4.04
CA PHE A 87 -2.90 -17.74 3.21
C PHE A 87 -3.44 -17.86 1.78
N GLY A 88 -4.75 -18.00 1.64
CA GLY A 88 -5.37 -18.06 0.31
C GLY A 88 -5.17 -16.80 -0.51
N TRP A 89 -5.24 -15.64 0.14
CA TRP A 89 -5.04 -14.35 -0.52
C TRP A 89 -3.58 -14.12 -0.88
N GLU A 90 -2.64 -14.57 -0.04
CA GLU A 90 -1.21 -14.53 -0.37
C GLU A 90 -0.94 -15.28 -1.67
N ARG A 91 -1.50 -16.47 -1.82
CA ARG A 91 -1.31 -17.27 -3.03
C ARG A 91 -1.89 -16.61 -4.27
N GLN A 92 -2.94 -15.85 -4.11
CA GLN A 92 -3.62 -15.19 -5.23
C GLN A 92 -2.88 -13.96 -5.73
N PHE A 93 -2.34 -13.15 -4.83
CA PHE A 93 -1.77 -11.86 -5.18
C PHE A 93 -0.25 -11.79 -5.10
N LEU A 94 0.38 -12.62 -4.29
CA LEU A 94 1.82 -12.59 -4.10
C LEU A 94 2.50 -13.75 -4.83
N PRO A 95 3.73 -13.53 -5.36
CA PRO A 95 4.41 -14.57 -6.14
C PRO A 95 4.93 -15.72 -5.29
N ALA A 96 5.24 -15.47 -4.02
CA ALA A 96 5.77 -16.50 -3.12
C ALA A 96 5.41 -16.16 -1.68
N TYR A 97 5.45 -17.18 -0.82
CA TYR A 97 5.11 -17.07 0.60
C TYR A 97 5.93 -16.00 1.33
N THR A 98 7.22 -15.90 1.01
CA THR A 98 8.12 -14.98 1.69
C THR A 98 8.31 -13.66 0.92
N MET A 99 7.65 -13.49 -0.20
CA MET A 99 7.86 -12.34 -1.08
C MET A 99 6.63 -11.46 -1.11
N GLY A 100 6.81 -10.21 -0.68
CA GLY A 100 5.76 -9.21 -0.73
C GLY A 100 4.86 -9.19 0.49
N ILE A 101 3.95 -8.22 0.49
CA ILE A 101 2.97 -8.03 1.57
C ILE A 101 1.60 -7.74 0.99
N LEU A 102 0.57 -8.12 1.73
CA LEU A 102 -0.79 -7.65 1.52
C LEU A 102 -1.04 -6.51 2.50
N LEU A 103 -1.64 -5.45 2.01
CA LEU A 103 -2.04 -4.30 2.83
C LEU A 103 -3.45 -4.54 3.33
N VAL A 104 -3.63 -4.50 4.65
CA VAL A 104 -4.90 -4.84 5.30
C VAL A 104 -5.34 -3.68 6.18
N SER A 105 -6.60 -3.29 6.07
CA SER A 105 -7.21 -2.31 6.97
C SER A 105 -7.88 -3.06 8.11
N THR A 106 -7.34 -2.91 9.32
CA THR A 106 -7.86 -3.56 10.53
C THR A 106 -8.43 -2.53 11.50
N SER A 107 -9.02 -3.00 12.59
CA SER A 107 -9.52 -2.13 13.65
C SER A 107 -8.41 -1.29 14.30
N LYS A 108 -7.16 -1.71 14.19
CA LYS A 108 -6.00 -0.99 14.73
C LYS A 108 -5.27 -0.17 13.66
N GLY A 109 -5.84 -0.02 12.46
CA GLY A 109 -5.25 0.74 11.37
C GLY A 109 -4.79 -0.14 10.24
N ILE A 110 -4.08 0.45 9.28
CA ILE A 110 -3.55 -0.27 8.14
C ILE A 110 -2.22 -0.92 8.53
N MET A 111 -2.07 -2.19 8.17
CA MET A 111 -0.85 -2.95 8.46
C MET A 111 -0.63 -4.01 7.39
N SER A 112 0.53 -4.65 7.41
CA SER A 112 0.78 -5.79 6.54
C SER A 112 0.02 -7.02 7.06
N HIS A 113 -0.22 -7.98 6.18
CA HIS A 113 -0.89 -9.21 6.59
C HIS A 113 -0.06 -10.00 7.62
N HIS A 114 1.27 -9.89 7.57
CA HIS A 114 2.13 -10.53 8.56
C HIS A 114 1.88 -9.96 9.97
N GLU A 115 1.77 -8.65 10.07
CA GLU A 115 1.47 -7.99 11.34
C GLU A 115 0.06 -8.34 11.83
N ALA A 116 -0.92 -8.36 10.92
CA ALA A 116 -2.29 -8.72 11.26
C ALA A 116 -2.37 -10.15 11.77
N GLN A 117 -1.66 -11.09 11.14
CA GLN A 117 -1.60 -12.47 11.61
C GLN A 117 -0.95 -12.58 12.98
N ALA A 118 0.13 -11.84 13.22
CA ALA A 118 0.82 -11.85 14.51
C ALA A 118 -0.06 -11.33 15.64
N GLN A 119 -0.96 -10.39 15.34
CA GLN A 119 -1.90 -9.81 16.30
C GLN A 119 -3.26 -10.51 16.32
N ASN A 120 -3.43 -11.56 15.52
CA ASN A 120 -4.70 -12.29 15.37
C ASN A 120 -5.86 -11.40 14.94
N LEU A 121 -5.61 -10.51 14.00
CA LEU A 121 -6.61 -9.57 13.49
C LEU A 121 -7.04 -9.95 12.09
N GLY A 122 -8.33 -9.91 11.85
CA GLY A 122 -8.89 -9.90 10.52
C GLY A 122 -9.07 -8.46 10.04
N GLY A 123 -9.44 -8.28 8.80
CA GLY A 123 -9.67 -6.95 8.25
C GLY A 123 -10.14 -6.98 6.81
N VAL A 124 -9.94 -5.89 6.11
CA VAL A 124 -10.33 -5.72 4.71
C VAL A 124 -9.07 -5.56 3.88
N LEU A 125 -8.92 -6.35 2.81
CA LEU A 125 -7.80 -6.21 1.90
C LEU A 125 -7.87 -4.88 1.17
N VAL A 126 -6.77 -4.15 1.18
CA VAL A 126 -6.64 -2.85 0.53
C VAL A 126 -5.83 -2.97 -0.75
N GLY A 127 -4.70 -3.65 -0.69
CA GLY A 127 -3.82 -3.78 -1.83
C GLY A 127 -2.71 -4.79 -1.58
N TYR A 128 -1.81 -4.86 -2.54
CA TYR A 128 -0.65 -5.75 -2.46
C TYR A 128 0.57 -5.05 -3.03
N ILE A 129 1.75 -5.51 -2.60
CA ILE A 129 3.02 -4.98 -3.10
C ILE A 129 4.09 -6.07 -2.99
N TYR A 130 4.88 -6.19 -4.05
CA TYR A 130 6.05 -7.06 -4.04
C TYR A 130 7.12 -6.60 -5.01
#